data_3b64617f9195824f9540ca54f91e31ab
#
_entry.id   3b64617f9195824f9540ca54f91e31ab
#
_cell.length_a   1.000
_cell.length_b   1.000
_cell.length_c   1.000
_cell.angle_alpha   90.00
_cell.angle_beta   90.00
_cell.angle_gamma   90.00
#
_symmetry.space_group_name_H-M   'P 1'
#
loop_
_entity.id
_entity.type
_entity.pdbx_description
1 polymer ?
#
loop_
_entity_poly.entity_id
_entity_poly.type
_entity_poly.pdbx_seq_one_letter_code
_entity_poly.pdbx_strand_id
1 'polypeptide(L)'
;MSSRSFGKLRINFVEGSSAFFLVTINEYLVTMHSRLWLFSSKLFWPALFIAVVVALTFLLWSGRSEKMSYCEMACTFEERLPSCLDSIREWNEGLAYFDSSVAATQDTLQSFKNLLWNFWDIEFAGAGLPSISEESVLPLRVLENKKSGCMGLSWLALMVAEARHLRLDAILLPGHVFLRYESSNEIFNLEPNRRGYSYTDDEYREKYKNGNWTGLEFQPLKTKEFVGLAAFNIGNLYLETDVPRALTWYRMAEEFFPAYPGIGVNQSIAKMRLPDSL
;
A
#
# COMPACT_ATOMS: atom_id res chain seq x y z
N MET A 1 -58.42 -22.27 -12.24
CA MET A 1 -58.10 -20.93 -11.70
C MET A 1 -57.58 -21.13 -10.28
N SER A 2 -56.29 -21.03 -10.09
CA SER A 2 -55.67 -21.00 -8.76
C SER A 2 -54.37 -20.21 -8.87
N SER A 3 -54.40 -19.01 -8.33
CA SER A 3 -53.26 -18.10 -8.24
C SER A 3 -52.30 -18.60 -7.17
N ARG A 4 -51.05 -18.87 -7.52
CA ARG A 4 -49.96 -19.10 -6.57
C ARG A 4 -49.26 -17.76 -6.29
N SER A 5 -49.37 -17.36 -5.04
CA SER A 5 -48.68 -16.23 -4.42
C SER A 5 -47.14 -16.47 -4.42
N PHE A 6 -46.40 -15.51 -4.98
CA PHE A 6 -44.95 -15.46 -4.85
C PHE A 6 -44.61 -14.81 -3.51
N GLY A 7 -44.02 -15.56 -2.60
CA GLY A 7 -43.48 -15.07 -1.36
C GLY A 7 -42.23 -14.22 -1.62
N LYS A 8 -42.25 -12.97 -1.15
CA LYS A 8 -41.12 -12.05 -1.16
C LYS A 8 -40.03 -12.57 -0.18
N LEU A 9 -38.89 -12.95 -0.73
CA LEU A 9 -37.69 -13.25 0.06
C LEU A 9 -37.12 -11.93 0.59
N ARG A 10 -37.16 -11.71 1.91
CA ARG A 10 -36.43 -10.62 2.57
C ARG A 10 -34.99 -11.10 2.80
N ILE A 11 -34.03 -10.49 2.13
CA ILE A 11 -32.62 -10.71 2.36
C ILE A 11 -32.19 -9.76 3.49
N ASN A 12 -31.92 -10.30 4.67
CA ASN A 12 -31.21 -9.58 5.71
C ASN A 12 -29.71 -9.78 5.49
N PHE A 13 -29.01 -8.70 5.18
CA PHE A 13 -27.55 -8.68 5.15
C PHE A 13 -27.02 -8.82 6.58
N VAL A 14 -26.27 -9.88 6.84
CA VAL A 14 -25.41 -10.03 8.01
C VAL A 14 -24.00 -10.17 7.47
N GLU A 15 -23.14 -9.22 7.83
CA GLU A 15 -21.71 -9.21 7.49
C GLU A 15 -21.01 -10.43 8.10
N GLY A 16 -20.16 -11.04 7.27
CA GLY A 16 -19.02 -11.86 7.67
C GLY A 16 -19.34 -13.30 8.04
N SER A 17 -19.20 -14.21 7.09
CA SER A 17 -18.44 -15.46 7.25
C SER A 17 -18.59 -16.38 6.03
N SER A 18 -17.53 -17.10 5.72
CA SER A 18 -17.43 -18.18 4.72
C SER A 18 -18.45 -19.31 4.91
N ALA A 19 -19.19 -19.33 6.01
CA ALA A 19 -20.24 -20.29 6.32
C ALA A 19 -21.49 -20.12 5.45
N PHE A 20 -21.77 -18.92 4.94
CA PHE A 20 -22.98 -18.68 4.12
C PHE A 20 -22.90 -19.36 2.75
N PHE A 21 -21.70 -19.51 2.20
CA PHE A 21 -21.50 -20.15 0.88
C PHE A 21 -21.70 -21.67 0.94
N LEU A 22 -21.34 -22.31 2.05
CA LEU A 22 -21.51 -23.76 2.23
C LEU A 22 -22.98 -24.17 2.43
N VAL A 23 -23.79 -23.33 3.07
CA VAL A 23 -25.21 -23.58 3.27
C VAL A 23 -25.98 -23.48 1.95
N THR A 24 -25.67 -22.51 1.10
CA THR A 24 -26.33 -22.31 -0.21
C THR A 24 -26.00 -23.43 -1.19
N ILE A 25 -24.76 -23.96 -1.16
CA ILE A 25 -24.36 -25.11 -1.98
C ILE A 25 -25.07 -26.39 -1.53
N ASN A 26 -25.25 -26.56 -0.22
CA ASN A 26 -25.90 -27.76 0.32
C ASN A 26 -27.41 -27.82 -0.01
N GLU A 27 -28.12 -26.69 0.02
CA GLU A 27 -29.54 -26.64 -0.39
C GLU A 27 -29.71 -26.86 -1.90
N TYR A 28 -28.75 -26.35 -2.73
CA TYR A 28 -28.77 -26.59 -4.18
C TYR A 28 -28.51 -28.07 -4.53
N LEU A 29 -27.61 -28.72 -3.80
CA LEU A 29 -27.30 -30.14 -3.99
C LEU A 29 -28.49 -31.06 -3.58
N VAL A 30 -29.19 -30.71 -2.51
CA VAL A 30 -30.37 -31.50 -2.06
C VAL A 30 -31.55 -31.37 -3.03
N THR A 31 -31.80 -30.19 -3.59
CA THR A 31 -32.85 -29.96 -4.60
C THR A 31 -32.52 -30.56 -5.96
N MET A 32 -31.24 -30.67 -6.32
CA MET A 32 -30.81 -31.39 -7.55
C MET A 32 -30.94 -32.90 -7.41
N HIS A 33 -30.76 -33.46 -6.23
CA HIS A 33 -30.82 -34.92 -6.04
C HIS A 33 -32.22 -35.53 -6.31
N SER A 34 -33.29 -34.75 -6.14
CA SER A 34 -34.67 -35.23 -6.38
C SER A 34 -35.11 -35.13 -7.86
N ARG A 35 -34.33 -34.48 -8.73
CA ARG A 35 -34.66 -34.32 -10.17
C ARG A 35 -33.72 -35.05 -11.14
N LEU A 36 -32.62 -35.66 -10.65
CA LEU A 36 -31.55 -36.19 -11.49
C LEU A 36 -31.61 -37.70 -11.73
N TRP A 37 -32.72 -38.36 -11.35
CA TRP A 37 -32.87 -39.80 -11.62
C TRP A 37 -33.19 -40.15 -13.09
N LEU A 38 -33.23 -39.16 -14.01
CA LEU A 38 -33.55 -39.35 -15.42
C LEU A 38 -32.43 -38.99 -16.41
N PHE A 39 -31.26 -38.56 -15.94
CA PHE A 39 -30.15 -38.27 -16.82
C PHE A 39 -29.02 -39.30 -16.68
N SER A 40 -28.71 -39.95 -17.81
CA SER A 40 -27.71 -41.03 -17.94
C SER A 40 -26.40 -40.64 -17.24
N SER A 41 -25.82 -41.56 -16.50
CA SER A 41 -24.58 -41.43 -15.70
C SER A 41 -23.36 -40.93 -16.47
N LYS A 42 -23.43 -40.83 -17.82
CA LYS A 42 -22.34 -40.36 -18.70
C LYS A 42 -22.18 -38.83 -18.74
N LEU A 43 -23.19 -38.04 -18.39
CA LEU A 43 -23.13 -36.59 -18.39
C LEU A 43 -22.92 -35.96 -16.99
N PHE A 44 -23.26 -36.71 -15.94
CA PHE A 44 -23.15 -36.22 -14.56
C PHE A 44 -21.72 -36.01 -14.11
N TRP A 45 -20.84 -36.95 -14.38
CA TRP A 45 -19.43 -36.88 -13.99
C TRP A 45 -18.65 -35.75 -14.67
N PRO A 46 -18.80 -35.50 -15.99
CA PRO A 46 -18.17 -34.34 -16.64
C PRO A 46 -18.68 -33.00 -16.12
N ALA A 47 -19.99 -32.86 -15.85
CA ALA A 47 -20.57 -31.63 -15.31
C ALA A 47 -20.10 -31.33 -13.90
N LEU A 48 -20.02 -32.35 -13.04
CA LEU A 48 -19.49 -32.22 -11.68
C LEU A 48 -17.99 -31.85 -11.71
N PHE A 49 -17.22 -32.49 -12.59
CA PHE A 49 -15.80 -32.18 -12.76
C PHE A 49 -15.58 -30.72 -13.22
N ILE A 50 -16.35 -30.26 -14.19
CA ILE A 50 -16.29 -28.85 -14.65
C ILE A 50 -16.67 -27.90 -13.53
N ALA A 51 -17.73 -28.18 -12.76
CA ALA A 51 -18.14 -27.36 -11.64
C ALA A 51 -17.07 -27.27 -10.54
N VAL A 52 -16.41 -28.39 -10.23
CA VAL A 52 -15.32 -28.45 -9.25
C VAL A 52 -14.09 -27.69 -9.77
N VAL A 53 -13.73 -27.84 -11.05
CA VAL A 53 -12.61 -27.10 -11.65
C VAL A 53 -12.89 -25.60 -11.66
N VAL A 54 -14.10 -25.18 -12.03
CA VAL A 54 -14.50 -23.75 -12.01
C VAL A 54 -14.50 -23.21 -10.56
N ALA A 55 -15.00 -23.97 -9.59
CA ALA A 55 -14.97 -23.57 -8.19
C ALA A 55 -13.53 -23.46 -7.65
N LEU A 56 -12.66 -24.42 -8.01
CA LEU A 56 -11.24 -24.39 -7.61
C LEU A 56 -10.49 -23.24 -8.29
N THR A 57 -10.72 -22.98 -9.58
CA THR A 57 -10.13 -21.84 -10.27
C THR A 57 -10.62 -20.51 -9.69
N PHE A 58 -11.91 -20.41 -9.35
CA PHE A 58 -12.47 -19.23 -8.69
C PHE A 58 -11.90 -19.04 -7.26
N LEU A 59 -11.74 -20.12 -6.49
CA LEU A 59 -11.11 -20.07 -5.15
C LEU A 59 -9.63 -19.71 -5.23
N LEU A 60 -8.91 -20.22 -6.23
CA LEU A 60 -7.51 -19.86 -6.49
C LEU A 60 -7.36 -18.42 -7.00
N TRP A 61 -8.35 -17.91 -7.71
CA TRP A 61 -8.35 -16.54 -8.22
C TRP A 61 -8.79 -15.54 -7.14
N SER A 62 -9.83 -15.85 -6.36
CA SER A 62 -10.31 -15.00 -5.26
C SER A 62 -9.36 -14.96 -4.05
N GLY A 63 -8.48 -15.95 -3.89
CA GLY A 63 -7.43 -15.98 -2.85
C GLY A 63 -6.19 -15.17 -3.20
N ARG A 64 -6.04 -14.71 -4.45
CA ARG A 64 -5.03 -13.74 -4.85
C ARG A 64 -5.55 -12.32 -4.58
N SER A 65 -5.53 -11.90 -3.33
CA SER A 65 -5.33 -10.49 -3.03
C SER A 65 -3.95 -10.14 -3.60
N GLU A 66 -3.92 -9.49 -4.75
CA GLU A 66 -2.66 -8.96 -5.30
C GLU A 66 -2.06 -8.06 -4.23
N LYS A 67 -1.01 -8.55 -3.56
CA LYS A 67 -0.32 -7.78 -2.54
C LYS A 67 0.34 -6.64 -3.28
N MET A 68 -0.18 -5.43 -3.10
CA MET A 68 0.38 -4.22 -3.70
C MET A 68 1.87 -4.13 -3.37
N SER A 69 2.70 -3.94 -4.38
CA SER A 69 4.15 -3.84 -4.30
C SER A 69 4.60 -2.39 -4.23
N TYR A 70 5.53 -2.06 -3.33
CA TYR A 70 6.16 -0.74 -3.29
C TYR A 70 6.93 -0.44 -4.58
N CYS A 71 7.59 -1.46 -5.14
CA CYS A 71 8.36 -1.36 -6.37
C CYS A 71 7.46 -1.09 -7.59
N GLU A 72 6.36 -1.84 -7.75
CA GLU A 72 5.40 -1.65 -8.84
C GLU A 72 4.70 -0.30 -8.75
N MET A 73 4.31 0.11 -7.55
CA MET A 73 3.66 1.41 -7.34
C MET A 73 4.60 2.58 -7.61
N ALA A 74 5.90 2.46 -7.30
CA ALA A 74 6.89 3.46 -7.66
C ALA A 74 6.98 3.66 -9.18
N CYS A 75 7.04 2.57 -9.94
CA CYS A 75 6.99 2.64 -11.41
C CYS A 75 5.68 3.27 -11.91
N THR A 76 4.55 2.85 -11.36
CA THR A 76 3.21 3.32 -11.77
C THR A 76 3.03 4.83 -11.52
N PHE A 77 3.46 5.33 -10.37
CA PHE A 77 3.35 6.75 -10.04
C PHE A 77 4.21 7.64 -10.94
N GLU A 78 5.25 7.08 -11.52
CA GLU A 78 6.10 7.77 -12.50
C GLU A 78 5.76 7.43 -13.96
N GLU A 79 4.55 6.89 -14.20
CA GLU A 79 4.03 6.53 -15.53
C GLU A 79 4.95 5.57 -16.30
N ARG A 80 5.68 4.71 -15.59
CA ARG A 80 6.58 3.70 -16.14
C ARG A 80 5.93 2.31 -16.08
N LEU A 81 6.47 1.36 -16.82
CA LEU A 81 6.05 -0.03 -16.76
C LEU A 81 6.31 -0.62 -15.36
N PRO A 82 5.50 -1.57 -14.87
CA PRO A 82 5.67 -2.19 -13.55
C PRO A 82 7.07 -2.81 -13.31
N SER A 83 7.74 -3.26 -14.38
CA SER A 83 9.11 -3.80 -14.37
C SER A 83 10.19 -2.74 -14.58
N CYS A 84 9.90 -1.46 -14.40
CA CYS A 84 10.82 -0.37 -14.72
C CYS A 84 12.18 -0.48 -14.01
N LEU A 85 12.19 -1.05 -12.80
CA LEU A 85 13.40 -1.21 -11.98
C LEU A 85 14.46 -2.10 -12.62
N ASP A 86 14.04 -3.08 -13.43
CA ASP A 86 14.98 -4.00 -14.12
C ASP A 86 15.96 -3.26 -15.03
N SER A 87 15.55 -2.11 -15.57
CA SER A 87 16.33 -1.28 -16.46
C SER A 87 17.08 -0.12 -15.77
N ILE A 88 16.84 0.13 -14.49
CA ILE A 88 17.49 1.22 -13.74
C ILE A 88 18.84 0.74 -13.20
N ARG A 89 19.90 1.18 -13.86
CA ARG A 89 21.28 0.77 -13.50
C ARG A 89 21.62 1.09 -12.05
N GLU A 90 21.31 2.27 -11.59
CA GLU A 90 21.65 2.73 -10.24
C GLU A 90 20.92 1.94 -9.14
N TRP A 91 19.68 1.52 -9.39
CA TRP A 91 18.94 0.61 -8.53
C TRP A 91 19.64 -0.75 -8.43
N ASN A 92 20.00 -1.35 -9.56
CA ASN A 92 20.64 -2.66 -9.62
C ASN A 92 22.04 -2.64 -8.98
N GLU A 93 22.84 -1.60 -9.23
CA GLU A 93 24.14 -1.39 -8.60
C GLU A 93 24.00 -1.24 -7.07
N GLY A 94 22.99 -0.50 -6.61
CA GLY A 94 22.72 -0.35 -5.19
C GLY A 94 22.34 -1.66 -4.50
N LEU A 95 21.49 -2.45 -5.12
CA LEU A 95 21.14 -3.77 -4.57
C LEU A 95 22.35 -4.71 -4.52
N ALA A 96 23.20 -4.70 -5.55
CA ALA A 96 24.45 -5.49 -5.56
C ALA A 96 25.44 -5.02 -4.48
N TYR A 97 25.54 -3.69 -4.26
CA TYR A 97 26.33 -3.13 -3.16
C TYR A 97 25.81 -3.60 -1.80
N PHE A 98 24.48 -3.52 -1.59
CA PHE A 98 23.85 -3.99 -0.35
C PHE A 98 24.18 -5.46 -0.08
N ASP A 99 23.96 -6.34 -1.05
CA ASP A 99 24.21 -7.78 -0.93
C ASP A 99 25.68 -8.06 -0.59
N SER A 100 26.61 -7.36 -1.24
CA SER A 100 28.05 -7.47 -0.99
C SER A 100 28.43 -6.97 0.41
N SER A 101 27.81 -5.87 0.86
CA SER A 101 28.03 -5.30 2.19
C SER A 101 27.53 -6.25 3.29
N VAL A 102 26.33 -6.83 3.13
CA VAL A 102 25.77 -7.82 4.07
C VAL A 102 26.68 -9.05 4.14
N ALA A 103 27.17 -9.56 3.00
CA ALA A 103 28.06 -10.71 2.96
C ALA A 103 29.39 -10.45 3.68
N ALA A 104 29.91 -9.23 3.59
CA ALA A 104 31.19 -8.84 4.21
C ALA A 104 31.06 -8.55 5.72
N THR A 105 29.99 -7.88 6.15
CA THR A 105 29.85 -7.38 7.52
C THR A 105 28.97 -8.26 8.41
N GLN A 106 28.06 -9.04 7.80
CA GLN A 106 26.95 -9.75 8.44
C GLN A 106 26.02 -8.84 9.29
N ASP A 107 26.08 -7.54 9.03
CA ASP A 107 25.23 -6.53 9.64
C ASP A 107 24.28 -5.94 8.59
N THR A 108 23.09 -6.51 8.53
CA THR A 108 22.05 -6.11 7.57
C THR A 108 21.60 -4.67 7.79
N LEU A 109 21.42 -4.24 9.05
CA LEU A 109 20.95 -2.88 9.36
C LEU A 109 21.99 -1.83 8.95
N GLN A 110 23.27 -2.06 9.29
CA GLN A 110 24.33 -1.12 8.92
C GLN A 110 24.54 -1.10 7.40
N SER A 111 24.46 -2.26 6.73
CA SER A 111 24.54 -2.34 5.26
C SER A 111 23.39 -1.59 4.58
N PHE A 112 22.17 -1.68 5.15
CA PHE A 112 21.00 -0.93 4.69
C PHE A 112 21.19 0.59 4.85
N LYS A 113 21.67 1.03 6.01
CA LYS A 113 22.00 2.45 6.24
C LYS A 113 23.12 2.92 5.30
N ASN A 114 24.14 2.13 5.08
CA ASN A 114 25.22 2.45 4.17
C ASN A 114 24.73 2.56 2.71
N LEU A 115 23.80 1.73 2.27
CA LEU A 115 23.21 1.83 0.94
C LEU A 115 22.51 3.19 0.75
N LEU A 116 21.63 3.58 1.67
CA LEU A 116 20.80 4.77 1.51
C LEU A 116 21.62 6.07 1.60
N TRP A 117 22.48 6.16 2.60
CA TRP A 117 23.13 7.43 2.96
C TRP A 117 24.59 7.55 2.62
N ASN A 118 25.25 6.48 2.22
CA ASN A 118 26.67 6.53 1.80
C ASN A 118 26.84 6.13 0.34
N PHE A 119 26.22 5.02 -0.12
CA PHE A 119 26.36 4.59 -1.51
C PHE A 119 25.50 5.42 -2.45
N TRP A 120 24.19 5.56 -2.15
CA TRP A 120 23.31 6.44 -2.92
C TRP A 120 23.45 7.91 -2.54
N ASP A 121 24.03 8.19 -1.38
CA ASP A 121 24.31 9.54 -0.86
C ASP A 121 23.08 10.47 -0.88
N ILE A 122 21.94 9.93 -0.41
CA ILE A 122 20.68 10.66 -0.40
C ILE A 122 20.69 11.67 0.75
N GLU A 123 20.51 12.95 0.39
CA GLU A 123 20.44 14.06 1.33
C GLU A 123 19.01 14.46 1.68
N PHE A 124 18.85 15.02 2.87
CA PHE A 124 17.58 15.59 3.27
C PHE A 124 17.33 16.92 2.55
N ALA A 125 16.21 17.02 1.81
CA ALA A 125 15.85 18.18 0.99
C ALA A 125 15.42 19.42 1.81
N GLY A 126 15.24 19.28 3.13
CA GLY A 126 14.72 20.33 4.01
C GLY A 126 13.33 20.05 4.54
N ALA A 127 12.85 20.94 5.42
CA ALA A 127 11.53 20.85 6.03
C ALA A 127 10.56 21.87 5.46
N GLY A 128 9.27 21.48 5.38
CA GLY A 128 8.19 22.36 4.94
C GLY A 128 7.97 22.40 3.43
N LEU A 129 6.82 22.93 3.03
CA LEU A 129 6.37 22.97 1.62
C LEU A 129 7.38 23.52 0.62
N PRO A 130 8.17 24.58 0.91
CA PRO A 130 9.15 25.09 -0.06
C PRO A 130 10.25 24.11 -0.44
N SER A 131 10.50 23.10 0.40
CA SER A 131 11.54 22.09 0.19
C SER A 131 10.99 20.76 -0.33
N ILE A 132 9.65 20.63 -0.44
CA ILE A 132 8.99 19.43 -0.91
C ILE A 132 8.60 19.62 -2.38
N SER A 133 8.96 18.66 -3.21
CA SER A 133 8.60 18.60 -4.63
C SER A 133 8.24 17.16 -4.98
N GLU A 134 7.68 16.92 -6.15
CA GLU A 134 7.47 15.52 -6.62
C GLU A 134 8.78 14.75 -6.62
N GLU A 135 9.89 15.40 -7.02
CA GLU A 135 11.22 14.80 -7.04
C GLU A 135 11.69 14.33 -5.65
N SER A 136 11.19 14.94 -4.57
CA SER A 136 11.55 14.57 -3.20
C SER A 136 10.58 13.54 -2.56
N VAL A 137 9.44 13.26 -3.22
CA VAL A 137 8.41 12.29 -2.78
C VAL A 137 8.46 11.01 -3.58
N LEU A 138 8.70 11.09 -4.90
CA LEU A 138 8.72 9.94 -5.79
C LEU A 138 10.06 9.22 -5.71
N PRO A 139 10.10 7.92 -5.38
CA PRO A 139 11.35 7.25 -5.00
C PRO A 139 12.37 7.12 -6.13
N LEU A 140 11.93 6.99 -7.40
CA LEU A 140 12.88 6.92 -8.52
C LEU A 140 13.48 8.30 -8.81
N ARG A 141 12.72 9.38 -8.60
CA ARG A 141 13.23 10.75 -8.66
C ARG A 141 14.21 11.04 -7.52
N VAL A 142 13.92 10.51 -6.32
CA VAL A 142 14.86 10.59 -5.19
C VAL A 142 16.18 9.90 -5.55
N LEU A 143 16.12 8.72 -6.17
CA LEU A 143 17.30 7.99 -6.61
C LEU A 143 18.10 8.78 -7.67
N GLU A 144 17.41 9.45 -8.60
CA GLU A 144 18.03 10.29 -9.64
C GLU A 144 18.65 11.58 -9.06
N ASN A 145 17.92 12.30 -8.20
CA ASN A 145 18.27 13.64 -7.74
C ASN A 145 19.05 13.68 -6.42
N LYS A 146 19.14 12.54 -5.71
CA LYS A 146 19.82 12.39 -4.41
C LYS A 146 19.28 13.28 -3.30
N LYS A 147 18.05 13.78 -3.43
CA LYS A 147 17.38 14.64 -2.43
C LYS A 147 16.01 14.11 -2.11
N SER A 148 15.68 14.05 -0.82
CA SER A 148 14.41 13.51 -0.36
C SER A 148 13.89 14.17 0.90
N GLY A 149 12.57 14.16 1.06
CA GLY A 149 11.91 14.27 2.36
C GLY A 149 11.73 12.90 3.01
N CYS A 150 11.05 12.87 4.17
CA CYS A 150 10.78 11.61 4.88
C CYS A 150 9.99 10.62 4.01
N MET A 151 9.06 11.08 3.18
CA MET A 151 8.20 10.24 2.36
C MET A 151 8.96 9.51 1.26
N GLY A 152 9.71 10.24 0.42
CA GLY A 152 10.40 9.64 -0.72
C GLY A 152 11.53 8.70 -0.30
N LEU A 153 12.32 9.09 0.73
CA LEU A 153 13.36 8.22 1.26
C LEU A 153 12.76 6.96 1.93
N SER A 154 11.66 7.11 2.67
CA SER A 154 10.96 5.95 3.24
C SER A 154 10.43 5.03 2.14
N TRP A 155 9.91 5.58 1.04
CA TRP A 155 9.44 4.76 -0.08
C TRP A 155 10.60 3.96 -0.69
N LEU A 156 11.70 4.64 -1.02
CA LEU A 156 12.88 3.98 -1.58
C LEU A 156 13.43 2.90 -0.64
N ALA A 157 13.45 3.16 0.66
CA ALA A 157 13.84 2.21 1.69
C ALA A 157 12.93 0.98 1.73
N LEU A 158 11.61 1.17 1.65
CA LEU A 158 10.61 0.09 1.62
C LEU A 158 10.73 -0.76 0.35
N MET A 159 11.09 -0.15 -0.80
CA MET A 159 11.37 -0.88 -2.04
C MET A 159 12.60 -1.80 -1.87
N VAL A 160 13.67 -1.32 -1.24
CA VAL A 160 14.84 -2.17 -0.92
C VAL A 160 14.45 -3.30 0.02
N ALA A 161 13.67 -2.98 1.06
CA ALA A 161 13.21 -3.98 2.01
C ALA A 161 12.33 -5.05 1.34
N GLU A 162 11.44 -4.66 0.42
CA GLU A 162 10.64 -5.57 -0.38
C GLU A 162 11.53 -6.47 -1.25
N ALA A 163 12.48 -5.89 -1.99
CA ALA A 163 13.39 -6.60 -2.88
C ALA A 163 14.34 -7.56 -2.15
N ARG A 164 14.61 -7.35 -0.86
CA ARG A 164 15.52 -8.15 -0.03
C ARG A 164 14.83 -8.85 1.14
N HIS A 165 13.50 -8.83 1.18
CA HIS A 165 12.69 -9.49 2.21
C HIS A 165 13.06 -9.07 3.64
N LEU A 166 13.40 -7.80 3.82
CA LEU A 166 13.65 -7.23 5.14
C LEU A 166 12.33 -6.89 5.84
N ARG A 167 12.28 -7.02 7.15
CA ARG A 167 11.16 -6.55 7.96
C ARG A 167 11.35 -5.07 8.25
N LEU A 168 10.73 -4.24 7.43
CA LEU A 168 10.78 -2.79 7.51
C LEU A 168 9.36 -2.24 7.32
N ASP A 169 8.91 -1.47 8.27
CA ASP A 169 7.61 -0.82 8.25
C ASP A 169 7.74 0.71 8.20
N ALA A 170 6.83 1.37 7.50
CA ALA A 170 6.63 2.79 7.62
C ALA A 170 5.68 3.07 8.79
N ILE A 171 6.03 4.00 9.66
CA ILE A 171 5.27 4.37 10.84
C ILE A 171 4.86 5.85 10.73
N LEU A 172 3.55 6.09 10.84
CA LEU A 172 2.98 7.42 10.76
C LEU A 172 3.21 8.20 12.07
N LEU A 173 3.50 9.49 11.93
CA LEU A 173 3.46 10.52 12.98
C LEU A 173 2.70 11.75 12.47
N PRO A 174 2.30 12.70 13.31
CA PRO A 174 1.69 13.94 12.86
C PRO A 174 2.57 14.68 11.84
N GLY A 175 2.18 14.66 10.56
CA GLY A 175 2.92 15.29 9.46
C GLY A 175 4.31 14.69 9.15
N HIS A 176 4.57 13.45 9.58
CA HIS A 176 5.86 12.79 9.37
C HIS A 176 5.72 11.28 9.23
N VAL A 177 6.71 10.63 8.64
CA VAL A 177 6.86 9.17 8.58
C VAL A 177 8.29 8.83 8.96
N PHE A 178 8.44 7.82 9.83
CA PHE A 178 9.73 7.18 10.09
C PHE A 178 9.66 5.68 9.75
N LEU A 179 10.80 5.02 9.75
CA LEU A 179 10.90 3.60 9.44
C LEU A 179 11.16 2.80 10.72
N ARG A 180 10.58 1.61 10.80
CA ARG A 180 10.82 0.65 11.88
C ARG A 180 11.38 -0.63 11.30
N TYR A 181 12.63 -0.91 11.59
CA TYR A 181 13.33 -2.13 11.22
C TYR A 181 13.22 -3.14 12.35
N GLU A 182 12.82 -4.36 12.02
CA GLU A 182 12.74 -5.47 12.95
C GLU A 182 13.78 -6.54 12.58
N SER A 183 14.74 -6.78 13.47
CA SER A 183 15.64 -7.93 13.41
C SER A 183 15.04 -9.12 14.18
N SER A 184 15.79 -10.23 14.27
CA SER A 184 15.34 -11.38 15.05
C SER A 184 15.15 -11.09 16.54
N ASN A 185 15.88 -10.12 17.10
CA ASN A 185 15.96 -9.87 18.54
C ASN A 185 15.66 -8.42 18.95
N GLU A 186 15.68 -7.48 18.02
CA GLU A 186 15.61 -6.06 18.33
C GLU A 186 14.77 -5.29 17.30
N ILE A 187 14.20 -4.19 17.74
CA ILE A 187 13.44 -3.24 16.92
C ILE A 187 14.19 -1.92 16.92
N PHE A 188 14.42 -1.35 15.75
CA PHE A 188 15.10 -0.08 15.56
C PHE A 188 14.19 0.90 14.81
N ASN A 189 13.97 2.08 15.37
CA ASN A 189 13.39 3.17 14.62
C ASN A 189 14.49 3.87 13.81
N LEU A 190 14.22 4.19 12.56
CA LEU A 190 15.16 4.86 11.66
C LEU A 190 14.54 6.17 11.17
N GLU A 191 15.14 7.29 11.56
CA GLU A 191 14.72 8.63 11.14
C GLU A 191 15.27 8.93 9.75
N PRO A 192 14.43 8.99 8.70
CA PRO A 192 14.88 9.22 7.32
C PRO A 192 15.64 10.53 7.18
N ASN A 193 15.14 11.59 7.79
CA ASN A 193 15.70 12.92 7.70
C ASN A 193 17.00 13.13 8.51
N ARG A 194 17.45 12.10 9.24
CA ARG A 194 18.67 12.11 10.05
C ARG A 194 19.55 10.89 9.82
N ARG A 195 19.68 10.46 8.58
CA ARG A 195 20.57 9.36 8.18
C ARG A 195 20.40 8.10 9.03
N GLY A 196 19.13 7.74 9.33
CA GLY A 196 18.79 6.57 10.12
C GLY A 196 19.16 6.67 11.60
N TYR A 197 19.18 7.87 12.17
CA TYR A 197 19.27 8.05 13.62
C TYR A 197 18.07 7.35 14.29
N SER A 198 18.32 6.68 15.41
CA SER A 198 17.27 5.93 16.11
C SER A 198 16.73 6.74 17.27
N TYR A 199 15.48 7.18 17.16
CA TYR A 199 14.71 7.70 18.28
C TYR A 199 13.89 6.57 18.90
N THR A 200 13.66 6.64 20.20
CA THR A 200 12.64 5.83 20.86
C THR A 200 11.23 6.34 20.54
N ASP A 201 10.21 5.53 20.78
CA ASP A 201 8.81 5.95 20.61
C ASP A 201 8.46 7.12 21.54
N ASP A 202 9.01 7.16 22.76
CA ASP A 202 8.78 8.25 23.71
C ASP A 202 9.43 9.56 23.26
N GLU A 203 10.64 9.52 22.68
CA GLU A 203 11.27 10.69 22.08
C GLU A 203 10.45 11.22 20.90
N TYR A 204 9.86 10.35 20.08
CA TYR A 204 8.94 10.77 19.03
C TYR A 204 7.65 11.37 19.61
N ARG A 205 7.06 10.79 20.65
CA ARG A 205 5.86 11.33 21.33
C ARG A 205 6.13 12.72 21.85
N GLU A 206 7.24 12.94 22.52
CA GLU A 206 7.62 14.27 23.05
C GLU A 206 7.88 15.27 21.91
N LYS A 207 8.61 14.86 20.88
CA LYS A 207 8.93 15.72 19.72
C LYS A 207 7.67 16.19 18.98
N TYR A 208 6.66 15.33 18.84
CA TYR A 208 5.43 15.61 18.09
C TYR A 208 4.21 15.87 18.99
N LYS A 209 4.39 16.10 20.29
CA LYS A 209 3.31 16.26 21.26
C LYS A 209 2.25 17.31 20.88
N ASN A 210 2.65 18.37 20.18
CA ASN A 210 1.76 19.44 19.74
C ASN A 210 1.22 19.20 18.29
N GLY A 211 1.45 18.04 17.71
CA GLY A 211 0.96 17.69 16.38
C GLY A 211 -0.52 17.31 16.36
N ASN A 212 -1.09 17.25 15.18
CA ASN A 212 -2.47 16.80 14.98
C ASN A 212 -2.52 15.26 14.96
N TRP A 213 -2.75 14.65 16.11
CA TRP A 213 -2.85 13.20 16.25
C TRP A 213 -4.20 12.70 15.72
N THR A 214 -4.17 11.65 14.92
CA THR A 214 -5.34 11.05 14.27
C THR A 214 -5.78 9.73 14.90
N GLY A 215 -4.94 9.13 15.73
CA GLY A 215 -5.11 7.79 16.29
C GLY A 215 -4.56 6.67 15.41
N LEU A 216 -3.97 7.01 14.26
CA LEU A 216 -3.33 6.08 13.32
C LEU A 216 -1.81 5.96 13.56
N GLU A 217 -1.26 6.82 14.40
CA GLU A 217 0.18 6.91 14.64
C GLU A 217 0.71 5.70 15.41
N PHE A 218 1.99 5.40 15.21
CA PHE A 218 2.73 4.26 15.76
C PHE A 218 2.25 2.88 15.28
N GLN A 219 1.26 2.81 14.38
CA GLN A 219 0.91 1.56 13.73
C GLN A 219 1.67 1.42 12.40
N PRO A 220 2.10 0.20 12.03
CA PRO A 220 2.66 -0.05 10.72
C PRO A 220 1.65 0.28 9.62
N LEU A 221 2.06 1.10 8.66
CA LEU A 221 1.26 1.38 7.48
C LEU A 221 1.33 0.19 6.52
N LYS A 222 0.19 -0.27 6.05
CA LYS A 222 0.16 -1.21 4.92
C LYS A 222 0.67 -0.51 3.67
N THR A 223 1.17 -1.28 2.69
CA THR A 223 1.65 -0.72 1.41
C THR A 223 0.64 0.23 0.79
N LYS A 224 -0.64 -0.15 0.75
CA LYS A 224 -1.72 0.68 0.21
C LYS A 224 -1.87 2.01 0.97
N GLU A 225 -1.82 1.97 2.29
CA GLU A 225 -1.94 3.15 3.15
C GLU A 225 -0.75 4.10 2.98
N PHE A 226 0.46 3.55 2.91
CA PHE A 226 1.67 4.34 2.65
C PHE A 226 1.62 5.04 1.28
N VAL A 227 1.25 4.31 0.23
CA VAL A 227 1.13 4.85 -1.14
C VAL A 227 0.02 5.91 -1.20
N GLY A 228 -1.11 5.69 -0.48
CA GLY A 228 -2.16 6.70 -0.32
C GLY A 228 -1.67 7.97 0.37
N LEU A 229 -0.81 7.82 1.40
CA LEU A 229 -0.19 8.96 2.07
C LEU A 229 0.80 9.71 1.15
N ALA A 230 1.54 9.00 0.30
CA ALA A 230 2.39 9.61 -0.72
C ALA A 230 1.56 10.41 -1.74
N ALA A 231 0.46 9.85 -2.24
CA ALA A 231 -0.48 10.55 -3.11
C ALA A 231 -1.05 11.82 -2.44
N PHE A 232 -1.42 11.73 -1.15
CA PHE A 232 -1.86 12.89 -0.37
C PHE A 232 -0.79 13.98 -0.31
N ASN A 233 0.47 13.62 -0.07
CA ASN A 233 1.59 14.57 -0.04
C ASN A 233 1.77 15.26 -1.40
N ILE A 234 1.69 14.51 -2.50
CA ILE A 234 1.77 15.09 -3.86
C ILE A 234 0.57 16.02 -4.10
N GLY A 235 -0.64 15.64 -3.70
CA GLY A 235 -1.82 16.50 -3.78
C GLY A 235 -1.61 17.85 -3.07
N ASN A 236 -0.95 17.84 -1.91
CA ASN A 236 -0.65 19.07 -1.17
C ASN A 236 0.27 20.04 -1.93
N LEU A 237 1.16 19.54 -2.80
CA LEU A 237 2.02 20.39 -3.62
C LEU A 237 1.22 21.25 -4.62
N TYR A 238 0.09 20.73 -5.08
CA TYR A 238 -0.77 21.35 -6.08
C TYR A 238 -1.95 22.13 -5.51
N LEU A 239 -2.22 22.04 -4.20
CA LEU A 239 -3.41 22.63 -3.58
C LEU A 239 -3.53 24.15 -3.80
N GLU A 240 -2.41 24.85 -3.91
CA GLU A 240 -2.38 26.29 -4.12
C GLU A 240 -2.23 26.69 -5.60
N THR A 241 -1.69 25.81 -6.44
CA THR A 241 -1.26 26.17 -7.81
C THR A 241 -2.05 25.48 -8.90
N ASP A 242 -2.57 24.26 -8.65
CA ASP A 242 -3.32 23.44 -9.61
C ASP A 242 -4.34 22.57 -8.88
N VAL A 243 -5.48 23.20 -8.52
CA VAL A 243 -6.53 22.55 -7.75
C VAL A 243 -7.10 21.30 -8.42
N PRO A 244 -7.36 21.25 -9.75
CA PRO A 244 -7.80 20.04 -10.43
C PRO A 244 -6.80 18.88 -10.28
N ARG A 245 -5.52 19.15 -10.40
CA ARG A 245 -4.45 18.16 -10.18
C ARG A 245 -4.38 17.71 -8.73
N ALA A 246 -4.49 18.63 -7.76
CA ALA A 246 -4.58 18.29 -6.35
C ALA A 246 -5.75 17.34 -6.05
N LEU A 247 -6.94 17.63 -6.59
CA LEU A 247 -8.12 16.77 -6.42
C LEU A 247 -7.94 15.38 -7.04
N THR A 248 -7.20 15.25 -8.12
CA THR A 248 -6.89 13.95 -8.71
C THR A 248 -6.03 13.11 -7.77
N TRP A 249 -4.99 13.71 -7.19
CA TRP A 249 -4.14 13.06 -6.20
C TRP A 249 -4.88 12.73 -4.90
N TYR A 250 -5.76 13.62 -4.41
CA TYR A 250 -6.55 13.34 -3.22
C TYR A 250 -7.57 12.21 -3.43
N ARG A 251 -8.15 12.06 -4.63
CA ARG A 251 -9.02 10.91 -4.94
C ARG A 251 -8.25 9.60 -4.88
N MET A 252 -7.04 9.56 -5.43
CA MET A 252 -6.15 8.40 -5.33
C MET A 252 -5.79 8.11 -3.87
N ALA A 253 -5.46 9.16 -3.10
CA ALA A 253 -5.17 9.03 -1.67
C ALA A 253 -6.36 8.45 -0.89
N GLU A 254 -7.58 8.89 -1.16
CA GLU A 254 -8.82 8.41 -0.54
C GLU A 254 -9.09 6.94 -0.88
N GLU A 255 -8.86 6.54 -2.13
CA GLU A 255 -8.99 5.14 -2.54
C GLU A 255 -8.01 4.22 -1.81
N PHE A 256 -6.79 4.70 -1.57
CA PHE A 256 -5.71 3.91 -1.00
C PHE A 256 -5.67 3.99 0.53
N PHE A 257 -6.01 5.12 1.13
CA PHE A 257 -5.99 5.34 2.58
C PHE A 257 -7.23 6.11 3.07
N PRO A 258 -8.44 5.56 2.93
CA PRO A 258 -9.69 6.24 3.27
C PRO A 258 -9.79 6.63 4.75
N ALA A 259 -9.06 5.95 5.64
CA ALA A 259 -9.07 6.23 7.06
C ALA A 259 -8.26 7.48 7.45
N TYR A 260 -7.42 8.06 6.55
CA TYR A 260 -6.61 9.22 6.87
C TYR A 260 -7.43 10.53 6.80
N PRO A 261 -7.69 11.20 7.94
CA PRO A 261 -8.65 12.31 8.00
C PRO A 261 -8.20 13.54 7.19
N GLY A 262 -6.88 13.75 7.03
CA GLY A 262 -6.33 14.87 6.27
C GLY A 262 -6.79 14.93 4.82
N ILE A 263 -7.10 13.77 4.21
CA ILE A 263 -7.54 13.68 2.82
C ILE A 263 -8.88 14.41 2.63
N GLY A 264 -9.89 14.08 3.43
CA GLY A 264 -11.22 14.70 3.35
C GLY A 264 -11.18 16.20 3.64
N VAL A 265 -10.33 16.64 4.57
CA VAL A 265 -10.12 18.05 4.87
C VAL A 265 -9.57 18.78 3.64
N ASN A 266 -8.48 18.28 3.05
CA ASN A 266 -7.84 18.95 1.92
C ASN A 266 -8.65 18.85 0.63
N GLN A 267 -9.40 17.77 0.41
CA GLN A 267 -10.40 17.70 -0.67
C GLN A 267 -11.47 18.80 -0.53
N SER A 268 -11.95 19.03 0.69
CA SER A 268 -12.96 20.08 0.95
C SER A 268 -12.37 21.46 0.69
N ILE A 269 -11.16 21.73 1.13
CA ILE A 269 -10.44 22.99 0.85
C ILE A 269 -10.25 23.17 -0.67
N ALA A 270 -9.82 22.14 -1.38
CA ALA A 270 -9.62 22.17 -2.81
C ALA A 270 -10.93 22.47 -3.57
N LYS A 271 -12.04 21.83 -3.18
CA LYS A 271 -13.37 22.06 -3.79
C LYS A 271 -13.83 23.50 -3.60
N MET A 272 -13.59 24.12 -2.42
CA MET A 272 -13.93 25.53 -2.18
C MET A 272 -13.13 26.52 -3.01
N ARG A 273 -11.99 26.10 -3.58
CA ARG A 273 -11.13 26.93 -4.44
C ARG A 273 -11.42 26.79 -5.93
N LEU A 274 -12.29 25.84 -6.30
CA LEU A 274 -12.76 25.76 -7.68
C LEU A 274 -13.71 26.92 -7.96
N PRO A 275 -13.62 27.57 -9.15
CA PRO A 275 -14.62 28.55 -9.54
C PRO A 275 -16.00 27.87 -9.68
N ASP A 276 -17.06 28.59 -9.30
CA ASP A 276 -18.48 28.14 -9.29
C ASP A 276 -19.01 27.65 -10.65
N SER A 277 -18.19 27.57 -11.70
CA SER A 277 -18.57 27.31 -13.09
C SER A 277 -17.87 26.11 -13.74
N LEU A 278 -17.50 25.09 -12.97
CA LEU A 278 -17.00 23.80 -13.54
C LEU A 278 -17.88 22.63 -13.17
#